data_79488677c7bb46c5fad2a1628187f7e7
#
_entry.id   79488677c7bb46c5fad2a1628187f7e7
#
_cell.length_a   1.000
_cell.length_b   1.000
_cell.length_c   1.000
_cell.angle_alpha   90.00
_cell.angle_beta   90.00
_cell.angle_gamma   90.00
#
_symmetry.space_group_name_H-M   'P 1'
#
loop_
_entity.id
_entity.type
_entity.pdbx_description
1 polymer ?
#
loop_
_entity_poly.entity_id
_entity_poly.type
_entity_poly.pdbx_seq_one_letter_code
_entity_poly.pdbx_strand_id
1 'polypeptide(L)'
;MLTRIKRFAQHYDVHVWFVAHPRQLHNWKGEAPGLYDISGSAHFINKCDNGIVVHRNRDEKMGSLREVTINVQKVRNKVAGSIGDPKLEYNVSNGRYTDVV
;
A
#
# COMPACT_ATOMS: atom_id res chain seq x y z
N MET A 1 4.77 16.66 11.48
CA MET A 1 5.60 15.43 11.42
C MET A 1 5.91 15.03 9.98
N LEU A 2 4.92 14.86 9.12
CA LEU A 2 5.14 14.42 7.74
C LEU A 2 6.01 15.38 6.93
N THR A 3 5.82 16.67 7.10
CA THR A 3 6.64 17.68 6.43
C THR A 3 8.11 17.58 6.84
N ARG A 4 8.38 17.29 8.11
CA ARG A 4 9.76 17.11 8.61
C ARG A 4 10.41 15.86 8.03
N ILE A 5 9.65 14.78 7.92
CA ILE A 5 10.13 13.52 7.32
C ILE A 5 10.49 13.77 5.85
N LYS A 6 9.63 14.47 5.13
CA LYS A 6 9.87 14.78 3.73
C LYS A 6 11.12 15.65 3.54
N ARG A 7 11.28 16.68 4.39
CA ARG A 7 12.47 17.55 4.36
C ARG A 7 13.73 16.78 4.68
N PHE A 8 13.67 15.86 5.65
CA PHE A 8 14.79 14.98 5.99
C PHE A 8 15.19 14.14 4.78
N ALA A 9 14.23 13.52 4.10
CA ALA A 9 14.51 12.69 2.93
C ALA A 9 15.17 13.50 1.81
N GLN A 10 14.67 14.71 1.57
CA GLN A 10 15.22 15.60 0.53
C GLN A 10 16.62 16.11 0.90
N HIS A 11 16.83 16.47 2.15
CA HIS A 11 18.10 17.02 2.61
C HIS A 11 19.23 15.99 2.57
N TYR A 12 18.95 14.76 2.96
CA TYR A 12 19.93 13.67 2.99
C TYR A 12 19.91 12.77 1.77
N ASP A 13 19.03 13.04 0.80
CA ASP A 13 18.88 12.25 -0.42
C ASP A 13 18.68 10.77 -0.12
N VAL A 14 17.72 10.50 0.76
CA VAL A 14 17.36 9.14 1.18
C VAL A 14 15.89 8.86 0.90
N HIS A 15 15.56 7.58 0.79
CA HIS A 15 14.18 7.12 0.66
C HIS A 15 13.63 6.76 2.05
N VAL A 16 12.47 7.30 2.40
CA VAL A 16 11.81 7.01 3.67
C VAL A 16 10.55 6.22 3.42
N TRP A 17 10.45 5.05 4.05
CA TRP A 17 9.26 4.23 4.07
C TRP A 17 8.48 4.53 5.35
N PHE A 18 7.29 5.07 5.21
CA PHE A 18 6.41 5.34 6.34
C PHE A 18 5.28 4.31 6.36
N VAL A 19 5.29 3.46 7.38
CA VAL A 19 4.28 2.40 7.51
C VAL A 19 3.18 2.87 8.44
N ALA A 20 1.94 2.79 7.97
CA ALA A 20 0.77 3.20 8.73
C ALA A 20 -0.30 2.11 8.63
N HIS A 21 -1.13 2.01 9.68
CA HIS A 21 -2.27 1.11 9.69
C HIS A 21 -3.54 1.87 9.29
N PRO A 22 -4.44 1.27 8.51
CA PRO A 22 -5.73 1.87 8.23
C PRO A 22 -6.57 1.89 9.50
N ARG A 23 -7.47 2.88 9.58
CA ARG A 23 -8.46 2.91 10.66
C ARG A 23 -9.45 1.76 10.49
N GLN A 24 -10.14 1.41 11.59
CA GLN A 24 -11.18 0.39 11.53
C GLN A 24 -12.32 0.86 10.62
N LEU A 25 -12.65 0.04 9.62
CA LEU A 25 -13.69 0.37 8.65
C LEU A 25 -15.04 -0.16 9.13
N HIS A 26 -16.07 0.68 9.05
CA HIS A 26 -17.45 0.26 9.32
C HIS A 26 -17.98 -0.51 8.11
N ASN A 27 -18.74 -1.58 8.39
CA ASN A 27 -19.36 -2.40 7.35
C ASN A 27 -18.34 -2.95 6.32
N TRP A 28 -17.15 -3.26 6.82
CA TRP A 28 -16.09 -3.79 5.98
C TRP A 28 -16.46 -5.20 5.49
N LYS A 29 -16.33 -5.43 4.19
CA LYS A 29 -16.69 -6.69 3.54
C LYS A 29 -15.48 -7.43 2.98
N GLY A 30 -14.29 -7.09 3.40
CA GLY A 30 -13.06 -7.73 2.94
C GLY A 30 -12.35 -7.04 1.79
N GLU A 31 -12.88 -5.91 1.32
CA GLU A 31 -12.24 -5.14 0.25
C GLU A 31 -10.95 -4.46 0.73
N ALA A 32 -10.05 -4.18 -0.22
CA ALA A 32 -8.80 -3.52 0.09
C ALA A 32 -9.05 -2.09 0.60
N PRO A 33 -8.42 -1.67 1.72
CA PRO A 33 -8.53 -0.28 2.16
C PRO A 33 -7.83 0.65 1.18
N GLY A 34 -8.28 1.91 1.14
CA GLY A 34 -7.63 2.94 0.36
C GLY A 34 -6.72 3.82 1.21
N LEU A 35 -5.99 4.72 0.58
CA LEU A 35 -5.16 5.69 1.29
C LEU A 35 -6.00 6.61 2.19
N TYR A 36 -7.27 6.81 1.86
CA TYR A 36 -8.21 7.60 2.65
C TYR A 36 -8.61 6.92 3.96
N ASP A 37 -8.31 5.65 4.12
CA ASP A 37 -8.65 4.89 5.33
C ASP A 37 -7.59 4.99 6.43
N ILE A 38 -6.53 5.74 6.18
CA ILE A 38 -5.50 6.04 7.18
C ILE A 38 -5.96 7.24 8.01
N SER A 39 -5.83 7.15 9.34
CA SER A 39 -6.12 8.29 10.21
C SER A 39 -5.24 9.48 9.84
N GLY A 40 -5.85 10.66 9.64
CA GLY A 40 -5.14 11.82 9.12
C GLY A 40 -4.82 11.72 7.63
N SER A 41 -5.64 10.98 6.90
CA SER A 41 -5.41 10.57 5.51
C SER A 41 -5.10 11.73 4.55
N ALA A 42 -5.72 12.89 4.71
CA ALA A 42 -5.47 14.03 3.82
C ALA A 42 -3.99 14.44 3.84
N HIS A 43 -3.36 14.42 5.01
CA HIS A 43 -1.94 14.75 5.13
C HIS A 43 -1.06 13.69 4.46
N PHE A 44 -1.39 12.41 4.67
CA PHE A 44 -0.64 11.31 4.05
C PHE A 44 -0.73 11.38 2.53
N ILE A 45 -1.93 11.56 2.00
CA ILE A 45 -2.16 11.59 0.55
C ILE A 45 -1.44 12.77 -0.09
N ASN A 46 -1.49 13.95 0.55
CA ASN A 46 -0.89 15.15 -0.01
C ASN A 46 0.63 15.18 0.11
N LYS A 47 1.19 14.60 1.17
CA LYS A 47 2.63 14.68 1.46
C LYS A 47 3.44 13.52 0.91
N CYS A 48 2.85 12.35 0.73
CA CYS A 48 3.60 11.21 0.20
C CYS A 48 3.86 11.37 -1.30
N ASP A 49 5.00 10.89 -1.75
CA ASP A 49 5.32 10.82 -3.17
C ASP A 49 4.70 9.60 -3.82
N ASN A 50 4.68 8.49 -3.09
CA ASN A 50 4.06 7.24 -3.54
C ASN A 50 3.21 6.69 -2.41
N GLY A 51 2.04 6.16 -2.75
CA GLY A 51 1.14 5.54 -1.79
C GLY A 51 0.82 4.12 -2.20
N ILE A 52 1.13 3.17 -1.32
CA ILE A 52 0.97 1.74 -1.58
C ILE A 52 0.14 1.14 -0.45
N VAL A 53 -0.84 0.31 -0.83
CA VAL A 53 -1.62 -0.48 0.12
C VAL A 53 -1.32 -1.95 -0.12
N VAL A 54 -0.94 -2.66 0.93
CA VAL A 54 -0.73 -4.11 0.87
C VAL A 54 -1.97 -4.76 1.47
N HIS A 55 -2.67 -5.55 0.67
CA HIS A 55 -3.92 -6.17 1.08
C HIS A 55 -3.91 -7.67 0.82
N ARG A 56 -4.14 -8.44 1.88
CA ARG A 56 -4.32 -9.88 1.78
C ARG A 56 -5.80 -10.18 1.51
N ASN A 57 -6.07 -11.01 0.51
CA ASN A 57 -7.43 -11.42 0.20
C ASN A 57 -8.03 -12.21 1.37
N ARG A 58 -9.23 -11.82 1.79
CA ARG A 58 -9.97 -12.48 2.86
C ARG A 58 -11.31 -13.03 2.41
N ASP A 59 -11.59 -12.95 1.10
CA ASP A 59 -12.84 -13.42 0.52
C ASP A 59 -12.54 -14.53 -0.50
N GLU A 60 -12.92 -15.76 -0.17
CA GLU A 60 -12.70 -16.93 -1.02
C GLU A 60 -13.36 -16.79 -2.40
N LYS A 61 -14.42 -16.00 -2.49
CA LYS A 61 -15.12 -15.74 -3.75
C LYS A 61 -14.31 -14.86 -4.69
N MET A 62 -13.36 -14.10 -4.16
CA MET A 62 -12.54 -13.18 -4.94
C MET A 62 -11.20 -13.79 -5.36
N GLY A 63 -10.93 -15.03 -4.95
CA GLY A 63 -9.68 -15.72 -5.27
C GLY A 63 -9.10 -16.46 -4.08
N SER A 64 -7.83 -16.85 -4.19
CA SER A 64 -7.13 -17.57 -3.13
C SER A 64 -6.95 -16.69 -1.89
N LEU A 65 -7.13 -17.27 -0.70
CA LEU A 65 -6.85 -16.57 0.57
C LEU A 65 -5.35 -16.30 0.78
N ARG A 66 -4.50 -16.85 -0.07
CA ARG A 66 -3.04 -16.61 -0.05
C ARG A 66 -2.63 -15.48 -0.98
N GLU A 67 -3.56 -14.93 -1.71
CA GLU A 67 -3.30 -13.85 -2.65
C GLU A 67 -3.15 -12.52 -1.93
N VAL A 68 -2.09 -11.79 -2.26
CA VAL A 68 -1.80 -10.47 -1.72
C VAL A 68 -1.76 -9.50 -2.88
N THR A 69 -2.49 -8.40 -2.76
CA THR A 69 -2.47 -7.32 -3.74
C THR A 69 -1.58 -6.19 -3.24
N ILE A 70 -0.65 -5.77 -4.07
CA ILE A 70 0.17 -4.57 -3.84
C ILE A 70 -0.51 -3.45 -4.62
N ASN A 71 -1.38 -2.71 -3.95
CA ASN A 71 -2.20 -1.70 -4.61
C ASN A 71 -1.45 -0.37 -4.62
N VAL A 72 -0.87 -0.02 -5.75
CA VAL A 72 -0.15 1.25 -5.93
C VAL A 72 -1.18 2.32 -6.29
N GLN A 73 -1.57 3.12 -5.30
CA GLN A 73 -2.67 4.08 -5.43
C GLN A 73 -2.22 5.49 -5.78
N LYS A 74 -0.97 5.84 -5.47
CA LYS A 74 -0.43 7.15 -5.80
C LYS A 74 1.01 7.03 -6.27
N VAL A 75 1.30 7.67 -7.39
CA VAL A 75 2.66 7.84 -7.92
C VAL A 75 2.79 9.29 -8.36
N ARG A 76 3.63 10.07 -7.65
CA ARG A 76 3.82 11.48 -7.97
C ARG A 76 4.57 11.65 -9.28
N ASN A 77 5.63 10.89 -9.50
CA ASN A 77 6.41 10.94 -10.74
C ASN A 77 5.92 9.86 -11.70
N LYS A 78 5.02 10.22 -12.58
CA LYS A 78 4.42 9.29 -13.55
C LYS A 78 5.34 8.89 -14.69
N VAL A 79 6.46 9.56 -14.83
CA VAL A 79 7.50 9.15 -15.79
C VAL A 79 8.28 7.96 -15.26
N ALA A 80 8.57 7.95 -13.95
CA ALA A 80 9.30 6.88 -13.27
C ALA A 80 8.44 5.70 -12.85
N GLY A 81 7.12 5.88 -12.72
CA GLY A 81 6.24 4.83 -12.25
C GLY A 81 4.79 5.01 -12.66
N SER A 82 3.96 4.03 -12.36
CA SER A 82 2.55 4.05 -12.70
C SER A 82 1.71 3.40 -11.61
N ILE A 83 0.42 3.76 -11.61
CA ILE A 83 -0.58 3.13 -10.74
C ILE A 83 -0.85 1.71 -11.23
N GLY A 84 -1.06 0.77 -10.32
CA GLY A 84 -1.38 -0.60 -10.68
C GLY A 84 -1.66 -1.46 -9.46
N ASP A 85 -2.10 -2.69 -9.71
CA ASP A 85 -2.49 -3.64 -8.68
C ASP A 85 -1.80 -4.99 -8.88
N PRO A 86 -0.47 -5.07 -8.83
CA PRO A 86 0.19 -6.38 -8.95
C PRO A 86 -0.21 -7.30 -7.81
N LYS A 87 -0.34 -8.57 -8.12
CA LYS A 87 -0.77 -9.59 -7.17
C LYS A 87 0.32 -10.62 -6.96
N LEU A 88 0.48 -11.02 -5.71
CA LEU A 88 1.43 -12.04 -5.31
C LEU A 88 0.70 -13.15 -4.57
N GLU A 89 1.24 -14.35 -4.59
CA GLU A 89 0.70 -15.46 -3.85
C GLU A 89 1.71 -15.92 -2.80
N TYR A 90 1.22 -16.08 -1.56
CA TYR A 90 2.03 -16.54 -0.44
C TYR A 90 2.16 -18.07 -0.47
N ASN A 91 3.39 -18.57 -0.39
CA ASN A 91 3.66 -20.00 -0.30
C ASN A 91 3.94 -20.36 1.16
N VAL A 92 3.03 -21.15 1.75
CA VAL A 92 3.14 -21.54 3.16
C VAL A 92 4.29 -22.49 3.44
N SER A 93 4.78 -23.21 2.40
CA SER A 93 5.87 -24.18 2.56
C SER A 93 7.21 -23.50 2.80
N ASN A 94 7.47 -22.37 2.15
CA ASN A 94 8.78 -21.70 2.21
C ASN A 94 8.69 -20.25 2.67
N GLY A 95 7.50 -19.71 2.93
CA GLY A 95 7.30 -18.33 3.38
C GLY A 95 7.59 -17.27 2.32
N ARG A 96 7.63 -17.64 1.06
CA ARG A 96 7.93 -16.72 -0.04
C ARG A 96 6.66 -16.30 -0.77
N TYR A 97 6.77 -15.16 -1.44
CA TYR A 97 5.73 -14.64 -2.33
C TYR A 97 6.18 -14.83 -3.77
N THR A 98 5.26 -15.28 -4.62
CA THR A 98 5.51 -15.46 -6.05
C THR A 98 4.46 -14.71 -6.86
N ASP A 99 4.80 -14.36 -8.09
CA ASP A 99 3.87 -13.65 -8.96
C ASP A 99 2.67 -14.53 -9.29
N VAL A 100 1.50 -13.90 -9.30
CA VAL A 100 0.27 -14.53 -9.80
C VAL A 100 0.21 -14.28 -11.29
N VAL A 101 0.26 -15.36 -12.02
CA VAL A 101 0.24 -15.32 -13.49
C VAL A 101 -1.18 -15.43 -14.02
#